data_ecfc8d8de694111aefacb6a0e59e5b3f
#
_entry.id   ecfc8d8de694111aefacb6a0e59e5b3f
#
_cell.length_a   1.000
_cell.length_b   1.000
_cell.length_c   1.000
_cell.angle_alpha   90.00
_cell.angle_beta   90.00
_cell.angle_gamma   90.00
#
_symmetry.space_group_name_H-M   'P 1'
#
loop_
_entity.id
_entity.type
_entity.pdbx_description
1 polymer ?
#
loop_
_entity_poly.entity_id
_entity_poly.type
_entity_poly.pdbx_seq_one_letter_code
_entity_poly.pdbx_strand_id
1 'polypeptide(L)'
;MKKQEKTNVMRILDQKKIPYEAHFYDSEEAISGMEVATVLGQNPKQVFKTLVTVGASKRNYVFVVPVWAELNLKKAAKAVGEKNIEMIKSKELLPLTGYIHGGCSPIGMKKFFTTTIDETAKDWDTIIFSGGKIGCQVEVSLADLAKVITFGLQDICD
;
A
#
# COMPACT_ATOMS: atom_id res chain seq x y z
N MET A 1 -9.57 16.98 23.37
CA MET A 1 -9.42 15.98 22.31
C MET A 1 -8.20 16.28 21.46
N LYS A 2 -7.32 15.32 21.32
CA LYS A 2 -6.08 15.51 20.55
C LYS A 2 -6.37 15.52 19.05
N LYS A 3 -6.01 16.59 18.37
CA LYS A 3 -6.21 16.71 16.92
C LYS A 3 -5.22 15.82 16.17
N GLN A 4 -5.72 14.99 15.25
CA GLN A 4 -4.88 14.16 14.42
C GLN A 4 -4.20 15.05 13.36
N GLU A 5 -2.90 14.90 13.24
CA GLU A 5 -2.14 15.62 12.22
C GLU A 5 -2.27 14.94 10.86
N LYS A 6 -2.31 15.74 9.82
CA LYS A 6 -2.31 15.21 8.45
C LYS A 6 -0.95 14.65 8.09
N THR A 7 -0.95 13.47 7.47
CA THR A 7 0.27 12.88 6.93
C THR A 7 0.59 13.49 5.57
N ASN A 8 1.80 13.22 5.06
CA ASN A 8 2.17 13.63 3.71
C ASN A 8 1.21 13.04 2.65
N VAL A 9 0.77 11.81 2.86
CA VAL A 9 -0.22 11.15 1.97
C VAL A 9 -1.49 11.98 1.89
N MET A 10 -2.02 12.38 3.04
CA MET A 10 -3.24 13.19 3.11
C MET A 10 -3.05 14.55 2.46
N ARG A 11 -1.88 15.18 2.64
CA ARG A 11 -1.58 16.46 2.02
C ARG A 11 -1.52 16.35 0.49
N ILE A 12 -0.96 15.26 -0.02
CA ILE A 12 -0.91 15.00 -1.48
C ILE A 12 -2.33 14.84 -2.02
N LEU A 13 -3.18 14.09 -1.33
CA LEU A 13 -4.57 13.91 -1.73
C LEU A 13 -5.33 15.24 -1.72
N ASP A 14 -5.13 16.05 -0.68
CA ASP A 14 -5.75 17.37 -0.58
C ASP A 14 -5.29 18.31 -1.71
N GLN A 15 -4.00 18.32 -2.01
CA GLN A 15 -3.44 19.14 -3.08
C GLN A 15 -4.04 18.80 -4.45
N LYS A 16 -4.33 17.54 -4.67
CA LYS A 16 -4.91 17.06 -5.93
C LYS A 16 -6.44 17.06 -5.90
N LYS A 17 -7.03 17.54 -4.80
CA LYS A 17 -8.48 17.62 -4.61
C LYS A 17 -9.15 16.25 -4.72
N ILE A 18 -8.50 15.23 -4.20
CA ILE A 18 -9.01 13.86 -4.18
C ILE A 18 -9.80 13.64 -2.89
N PRO A 19 -11.08 13.24 -2.98
CA PRO A 19 -11.83 12.89 -1.77
C PRO A 19 -11.30 11.58 -1.19
N TYR A 20 -11.18 11.52 0.13
CA TYR A 20 -10.74 10.31 0.83
C TYR A 20 -11.33 10.27 2.24
N GLU A 21 -11.40 9.08 2.80
CA GLU A 21 -11.73 8.90 4.19
C GLU A 21 -10.46 8.51 4.94
N ALA A 22 -10.28 9.05 6.14
CA ALA A 22 -9.16 8.69 7.01
C ALA A 22 -9.68 7.81 8.13
N HIS A 23 -8.94 6.73 8.42
CA HIS A 23 -9.24 5.82 9.52
C HIS A 23 -8.05 5.79 10.47
N PHE A 24 -8.34 5.83 11.77
CA PHE A 24 -7.29 5.86 12.80
C PHE A 24 -7.47 4.67 13.74
N TYR A 25 -6.37 4.11 14.17
CA TYR A 25 -6.35 2.98 15.09
C TYR A 25 -5.20 3.12 16.07
N ASP A 26 -5.33 2.43 17.22
CA ASP A 26 -4.29 2.40 18.24
C ASP A 26 -3.27 1.34 17.86
N SER A 27 -2.01 1.76 17.63
CA SER A 27 -0.93 0.85 17.25
C SER A 27 -0.58 -0.15 18.37
N GLU A 28 -1.03 0.09 19.59
CA GLU A 28 -0.86 -0.87 20.68
C GLU A 28 -1.88 -2.02 20.56
N GLU A 29 -3.03 -1.77 19.92
CA GLU A 29 -4.08 -2.78 19.74
C GLU A 29 -3.92 -3.58 18.47
N ALA A 30 -3.28 -3.02 17.45
CA ALA A 30 -3.17 -3.66 16.14
C ALA A 30 -1.88 -3.25 15.46
N ILE A 31 -1.15 -4.22 14.91
CA ILE A 31 0.13 -4.01 14.23
C ILE A 31 0.06 -4.47 12.78
N SER A 32 -0.40 -5.71 12.53
CA SER A 32 -0.50 -6.25 11.18
C SER A 32 -1.75 -5.70 10.48
N GLY A 33 -1.74 -5.74 9.13
CA GLY A 33 -2.90 -5.33 8.35
C GLY A 33 -4.17 -6.11 8.70
N MET A 34 -4.05 -7.39 9.01
CA MET A 34 -5.18 -8.23 9.43
C MET A 34 -5.73 -7.78 10.78
N GLU A 35 -4.85 -7.49 11.73
CA GLU A 35 -5.26 -7.00 13.05
C GLU A 35 -5.96 -5.64 12.94
N VAL A 36 -5.41 -4.73 12.13
CA VAL A 36 -6.01 -3.41 11.90
C VAL A 36 -7.41 -3.55 11.30
N ALA A 37 -7.55 -4.40 10.28
CA ALA A 37 -8.85 -4.63 9.65
C ALA A 37 -9.86 -5.16 10.67
N THR A 38 -9.44 -6.08 11.54
CA THR A 38 -10.29 -6.66 12.58
C THR A 38 -10.75 -5.60 13.58
N VAL A 39 -9.81 -4.80 14.08
CA VAL A 39 -10.12 -3.75 15.07
C VAL A 39 -11.07 -2.71 14.51
N LEU A 40 -10.88 -2.33 13.25
CA LEU A 40 -11.71 -1.31 12.61
C LEU A 40 -12.98 -1.87 11.96
N GLY A 41 -13.20 -3.18 12.04
CA GLY A 41 -14.39 -3.81 11.43
C GLY A 41 -14.39 -3.74 9.91
N GLN A 42 -13.23 -3.71 9.30
CA GLN A 42 -13.08 -3.64 7.84
C GLN A 42 -12.95 -5.04 7.24
N ASN A 43 -13.33 -5.16 5.96
CA ASN A 43 -13.14 -6.41 5.24
C ASN A 43 -11.67 -6.54 4.84
N PRO A 44 -10.94 -7.58 5.28
CA PRO A 44 -9.51 -7.73 4.97
C PRO A 44 -9.22 -7.90 3.47
N LYS A 45 -10.23 -8.20 2.66
CA LYS A 45 -10.08 -8.27 1.20
C LYS A 45 -10.08 -6.88 0.56
N GLN A 46 -10.57 -5.86 1.27
CA GLN A 46 -10.62 -4.46 0.83
C GLN A 46 -9.44 -3.65 1.37
N VAL A 47 -8.79 -4.11 2.42
CA VAL A 47 -7.63 -3.46 3.02
C VAL A 47 -6.37 -4.01 2.36
N PHE A 48 -5.54 -3.12 1.84
CA PHE A 48 -4.34 -3.49 1.08
C PHE A 48 -3.07 -3.12 1.83
N LYS A 49 -2.05 -3.95 1.67
CA LYS A 49 -0.70 -3.70 2.20
C LYS A 49 0.23 -3.41 1.03
N THR A 50 1.25 -2.58 1.27
CA THR A 50 2.21 -2.16 0.25
C THR A 50 3.54 -2.85 0.52
N LEU A 51 4.00 -3.62 -0.45
CA LEU A 51 5.21 -4.43 -0.34
C LEU A 51 6.26 -3.91 -1.32
N VAL A 52 7.48 -3.70 -0.83
CA VAL A 52 8.60 -3.27 -1.66
C VAL A 52 9.51 -4.47 -1.92
N THR A 53 9.85 -4.67 -3.16
CA THR A 53 10.59 -5.84 -3.62
C THR A 53 11.79 -5.45 -4.47
N VAL A 54 12.62 -6.43 -4.79
CA VAL A 54 13.75 -6.27 -5.71
C VAL A 54 13.73 -7.42 -6.72
N GLY A 55 13.90 -7.09 -7.99
CA GLY A 55 13.99 -8.09 -9.05
C GLY A 55 15.43 -8.56 -9.28
N ALA A 56 15.58 -9.59 -10.12
CA ALA A 56 16.89 -10.09 -10.52
C ALA A 56 17.76 -8.99 -11.13
N SER A 57 17.14 -8.01 -11.80
CA SER A 57 17.81 -6.87 -12.42
C SER A 57 18.33 -5.86 -11.41
N LYS A 58 18.03 -6.03 -10.12
CA LYS A 58 18.31 -5.08 -9.03
C LYS A 58 17.36 -3.88 -9.00
N ARG A 59 16.36 -3.84 -9.87
CA ARG A 59 15.32 -2.80 -9.83
C ARG A 59 14.33 -3.10 -8.72
N ASN A 60 13.80 -2.05 -8.11
CA ASN A 60 12.78 -2.19 -7.08
C ASN A 60 11.38 -2.04 -7.67
N TYR A 61 10.45 -2.83 -7.16
CA TYR A 61 9.05 -2.81 -7.56
C TYR A 61 8.17 -2.78 -6.32
N VAL A 62 7.03 -2.12 -6.46
CA VAL A 62 6.03 -2.03 -5.38
C VAL A 62 4.82 -2.87 -5.78
N PHE A 63 4.38 -3.73 -4.87
CA PHE A 63 3.18 -4.53 -5.05
C PHE A 63 2.21 -4.22 -3.92
N VAL A 64 0.95 -4.00 -4.28
CA VAL A 64 -0.12 -3.66 -3.33
C VAL A 64 -1.14 -4.79 -3.37
N VAL A 65 -1.29 -5.50 -2.26
CA VAL A 65 -2.10 -6.71 -2.18
C VAL A 65 -3.03 -6.68 -0.99
N PRO A 66 -4.20 -7.38 -1.05
CA PRO A 66 -5.10 -7.45 0.11
C PRO A 66 -4.38 -8.05 1.31
N VAL A 67 -4.68 -7.54 2.50
CA VAL A 67 -4.00 -8.00 3.73
C VAL A 67 -4.31 -9.45 4.06
N TRP A 68 -5.46 -9.98 3.59
CA TRP A 68 -5.81 -11.39 3.81
C TRP A 68 -5.00 -12.35 2.93
N ALA A 69 -4.40 -11.85 1.84
CA ALA A 69 -3.70 -12.66 0.84
C ALA A 69 -2.18 -12.51 0.96
N GLU A 70 -1.47 -13.40 0.30
CA GLU A 70 -0.01 -13.35 0.20
C GLU A 70 0.40 -13.03 -1.23
N LEU A 71 1.47 -12.24 -1.39
CA LEU A 71 2.06 -11.98 -2.68
C LEU A 71 2.65 -13.27 -3.24
N ASN A 72 2.25 -13.63 -4.46
CA ASN A 72 2.86 -14.75 -5.17
C ASN A 72 4.07 -14.22 -5.94
N LEU A 73 5.26 -14.60 -5.51
CA LEU A 73 6.50 -14.05 -6.08
C LEU A 73 6.68 -14.39 -7.55
N LYS A 74 6.19 -15.55 -7.99
CA LYS A 74 6.26 -15.94 -9.42
C LYS A 74 5.32 -15.09 -10.27
N LYS A 75 4.09 -14.88 -9.80
CA LYS A 75 3.14 -14.00 -10.49
C LYS A 75 3.65 -12.56 -10.52
N ALA A 76 4.24 -12.10 -9.41
CA ALA A 76 4.81 -10.77 -9.32
C ALA A 76 5.94 -10.59 -10.35
N ALA A 77 6.85 -11.55 -10.45
CA ALA A 77 7.94 -11.52 -11.42
C ALA A 77 7.40 -11.45 -12.85
N LYS A 78 6.41 -12.28 -13.15
CA LYS A 78 5.79 -12.30 -14.48
C LYS A 78 5.12 -10.96 -14.81
N ALA A 79 4.46 -10.35 -13.82
CA ALA A 79 3.75 -9.08 -14.01
C ALA A 79 4.67 -7.93 -14.42
N VAL A 80 5.92 -7.95 -13.96
CA VAL A 80 6.89 -6.88 -14.23
C VAL A 80 8.02 -7.29 -15.18
N GLY A 81 8.00 -8.52 -15.68
CA GLY A 81 9.01 -9.00 -16.64
C GLY A 81 10.36 -9.31 -16.03
N GLU A 82 10.39 -9.70 -14.76
CA GLU A 82 11.61 -10.10 -14.07
C GLU A 82 11.75 -11.61 -14.01
N LYS A 83 12.97 -12.11 -13.89
CA LYS A 83 13.22 -13.54 -13.71
C LYS A 83 12.74 -14.02 -12.35
N ASN A 84 12.96 -13.20 -11.33
CA ASN A 84 12.46 -13.47 -9.98
C ASN A 84 12.24 -12.16 -9.24
N ILE A 85 11.49 -12.26 -8.15
CA ILE A 85 11.21 -11.16 -7.23
C ILE A 85 11.48 -11.66 -5.83
N GLU A 86 12.13 -10.83 -5.03
CA GLU A 86 12.35 -11.08 -3.61
C GLU A 86 11.93 -9.87 -2.80
N MET A 87 11.52 -10.09 -1.56
CA MET A 87 11.25 -8.99 -0.65
C MET A 87 12.59 -8.32 -0.30
N ILE A 88 12.59 -7.00 -0.19
CA ILE A 88 13.78 -6.28 0.30
C ILE A 88 13.94 -6.56 1.79
N LYS A 89 15.13 -6.29 2.33
CA LYS A 89 15.37 -6.38 3.77
C LYS A 89 14.69 -5.21 4.47
N SER A 90 14.17 -5.45 5.67
CA SER A 90 13.48 -4.40 6.45
C SER A 90 14.27 -3.11 6.57
N LYS A 91 15.58 -3.22 6.76
CA LYS A 91 16.48 -2.06 6.90
C LYS A 91 16.56 -1.20 5.65
N GLU A 92 16.18 -1.74 4.50
CA GLU A 92 16.24 -1.02 3.22
C GLU A 92 14.98 -0.19 2.96
N LEU A 93 13.89 -0.46 3.67
CA LEU A 93 12.59 0.17 3.39
C LEU A 93 12.63 1.69 3.59
N LEU A 94 13.12 2.15 4.74
CA LEU A 94 13.15 3.57 5.06
C LEU A 94 14.02 4.38 4.09
N PRO A 95 15.28 3.97 3.81
CA PRO A 95 16.08 4.74 2.85
C PRO A 95 15.52 4.73 1.44
N LEU A 96 14.83 3.68 1.01
CA LEU A 96 14.23 3.61 -0.33
C LEU A 96 12.94 4.42 -0.45
N THR A 97 12.06 4.33 0.53
CA THR A 97 10.68 4.84 0.40
C THR A 97 10.38 6.04 1.29
N GLY A 98 11.09 6.21 2.38
CA GLY A 98 10.77 7.19 3.41
C GLY A 98 9.75 6.68 4.43
N TYR A 99 9.33 5.43 4.30
CA TYR A 99 8.35 4.79 5.20
C TYR A 99 8.99 3.67 6.01
N ILE A 100 8.36 3.38 7.15
CA ILE A 100 8.75 2.25 7.99
C ILE A 100 7.75 1.11 7.80
N HIS A 101 8.12 -0.09 8.21
CA HIS A 101 7.24 -1.25 8.17
C HIS A 101 5.97 -0.98 8.99
N GLY A 102 4.83 -1.28 8.42
CA GLY A 102 3.53 -1.00 9.04
C GLY A 102 2.96 0.37 8.68
N GLY A 103 3.77 1.25 8.11
CA GLY A 103 3.34 2.59 7.71
C GLY A 103 3.64 2.92 6.25
N CYS A 104 3.93 1.90 5.44
CA CYS A 104 4.30 2.09 4.04
C CYS A 104 3.05 2.29 3.17
N SER A 105 3.00 3.41 2.46
CA SER A 105 1.90 3.75 1.55
C SER A 105 2.40 3.75 0.10
N PRO A 106 1.54 3.42 -0.87
CA PRO A 106 1.92 3.55 -2.28
C PRO A 106 2.00 5.02 -2.74
N ILE A 107 1.48 5.93 -1.93
CA ILE A 107 1.49 7.38 -2.22
C ILE A 107 2.65 8.03 -1.45
N GLY A 108 3.35 8.96 -2.11
CA GLY A 108 4.33 9.80 -1.43
C GLY A 108 5.68 9.18 -1.15
N MET A 109 6.05 8.10 -1.83
CA MET A 109 7.39 7.53 -1.72
C MET A 109 8.46 8.50 -2.21
N LYS A 110 9.66 8.42 -1.64
CA LYS A 110 10.80 9.27 -2.03
C LYS A 110 11.10 9.22 -3.52
N LYS A 111 10.92 8.05 -4.14
CA LYS A 111 11.17 7.81 -5.56
C LYS A 111 9.95 7.16 -6.17
N PHE A 112 9.80 7.32 -7.47
CA PHE A 112 8.80 6.55 -8.21
C PHE A 112 9.32 5.13 -8.41
N PHE A 113 8.51 4.16 -8.05
CA PHE A 113 8.76 2.74 -8.34
C PHE A 113 7.61 2.19 -9.17
N THR A 114 7.92 1.30 -10.10
CA THR A 114 6.87 0.60 -10.84
C THR A 114 5.96 -0.11 -9.83
N THR A 115 4.67 0.23 -9.86
CA THR A 115 3.69 -0.24 -8.88
C THR A 115 2.64 -1.09 -9.56
N THR A 116 2.35 -2.25 -8.98
CA THR A 116 1.29 -3.15 -9.43
C THR A 116 0.36 -3.41 -8.25
N ILE A 117 -0.94 -3.22 -8.49
CA ILE A 117 -1.97 -3.50 -7.48
C ILE A 117 -2.68 -4.78 -7.90
N ASP A 118 -2.95 -5.66 -6.93
CA ASP A 118 -3.69 -6.89 -7.25
C ASP A 118 -5.03 -6.55 -7.89
N GLU A 119 -5.37 -7.27 -8.94
CA GLU A 119 -6.55 -6.94 -9.75
C GLU A 119 -7.88 -7.02 -8.99
N THR A 120 -7.92 -7.71 -7.84
CA THR A 120 -9.12 -7.75 -7.00
C THR A 120 -9.53 -6.38 -6.49
N ALA A 121 -8.64 -5.39 -6.54
CA ALA A 121 -8.98 -4.01 -6.18
C ALA A 121 -10.13 -3.47 -7.03
N LYS A 122 -10.31 -3.97 -8.25
CA LYS A 122 -11.41 -3.57 -9.14
C LYS A 122 -12.79 -3.96 -8.61
N ASP A 123 -12.83 -4.93 -7.70
CA ASP A 123 -14.10 -5.44 -7.16
C ASP A 123 -14.70 -4.52 -6.10
N TRP A 124 -13.98 -3.48 -5.70
CA TRP A 124 -14.38 -2.58 -4.62
C TRP A 124 -14.57 -1.15 -5.15
N ASP A 125 -15.57 -0.46 -4.59
CA ASP A 125 -15.77 0.97 -4.89
C ASP A 125 -14.58 1.79 -4.40
N THR A 126 -14.03 1.39 -3.24
CA THR A 126 -12.84 2.02 -2.65
C THR A 126 -11.92 0.93 -2.11
N ILE A 127 -10.64 1.24 -2.00
CA ILE A 127 -9.67 0.40 -1.30
C ILE A 127 -9.06 1.20 -0.15
N ILE A 128 -8.58 0.47 0.86
CA ILE A 128 -8.03 1.06 2.09
C ILE A 128 -6.57 0.65 2.20
N PHE A 129 -5.70 1.59 2.51
CA PHE A 129 -4.27 1.29 2.69
C PHE A 129 -3.64 2.30 3.64
N SER A 130 -2.35 2.10 3.96
CA SER A 130 -1.67 2.96 4.91
C SER A 130 -1.73 4.44 4.51
N GLY A 131 -2.00 5.28 5.49
CA GLY A 131 -1.98 6.72 5.33
C GLY A 131 -0.59 7.34 5.44
N GLY A 132 0.47 6.51 5.50
CA GLY A 132 1.84 6.99 5.54
C GLY A 132 2.50 6.94 6.92
N LYS A 133 1.80 6.41 7.91
CA LYS A 133 2.37 6.16 9.23
C LYS A 133 1.53 5.09 9.93
N ILE A 134 2.13 4.44 10.91
CA ILE A 134 1.41 3.49 11.76
C ILE A 134 0.31 4.25 12.49
N GLY A 135 -0.88 3.67 12.56
CA GLY A 135 -2.02 4.28 13.25
C GLY A 135 -3.00 4.99 12.34
N CYS A 136 -2.71 5.09 11.04
CA CYS A 136 -3.65 5.73 10.13
C CYS A 136 -3.73 5.04 8.77
N GLN A 137 -4.91 5.10 8.19
CA GLN A 137 -5.20 4.59 6.84
C GLN A 137 -5.94 5.65 6.06
N VAL A 138 -5.89 5.53 4.74
CA VAL A 138 -6.76 6.32 3.85
C VAL A 138 -7.57 5.36 2.97
N GLU A 139 -8.76 5.80 2.61
CA GLU A 139 -9.67 5.05 1.75
C GLU A 139 -9.99 5.89 0.53
N VAL A 140 -9.70 5.37 -0.67
CA VAL A 140 -9.90 6.08 -1.94
C VAL A 140 -10.38 5.11 -3.01
N SER A 141 -11.04 5.62 -4.05
CA SER A 141 -11.39 4.82 -5.22
C SER A 141 -10.16 4.60 -6.09
N LEU A 142 -10.17 3.51 -6.87
CA LEU A 142 -9.07 3.25 -7.83
C LEU A 142 -8.96 4.37 -8.86
N ALA A 143 -10.09 4.89 -9.33
CA ALA A 143 -10.10 5.98 -10.31
C ALA A 143 -9.38 7.21 -9.77
N ASP A 144 -9.62 7.54 -8.50
CA ASP A 144 -8.97 8.67 -7.85
C ASP A 144 -7.49 8.38 -7.57
N LEU A 145 -7.16 7.16 -7.17
CA LEU A 145 -5.77 6.76 -6.95
C LEU A 145 -4.94 6.90 -8.25
N ALA A 146 -5.55 6.58 -9.38
CA ALA A 146 -4.89 6.70 -10.69
C ALA A 146 -4.54 8.14 -11.05
N LYS A 147 -5.17 9.12 -10.40
CA LYS A 147 -4.83 10.54 -10.58
C LYS A 147 -3.58 10.95 -9.77
N VAL A 148 -3.19 10.11 -8.82
CA VAL A 148 -2.09 10.41 -7.88
C VAL A 148 -0.83 9.63 -8.21
N ILE A 149 -0.97 8.35 -8.53
CA ILE A 149 0.15 7.47 -8.87
C ILE A 149 -0.17 6.68 -10.15
N THR A 150 0.87 6.25 -10.83
CA THR A 150 0.75 5.34 -11.97
C THR A 150 0.88 3.92 -11.45
N PHE A 151 -0.04 3.05 -11.85
CA PHE A 151 0.01 1.64 -11.45
C PHE A 151 -0.64 0.74 -12.50
N GLY A 152 -0.26 -0.54 -12.47
CA GLY A 152 -0.92 -1.57 -13.25
C GLY A 152 -1.77 -2.46 -12.36
N LEU A 153 -2.70 -3.19 -12.95
CA LEU A 153 -3.54 -4.17 -12.25
C LEU A 153 -3.24 -5.55 -12.83
N GLN A 154 -2.83 -6.48 -12.00
CA GLN A 154 -2.49 -7.85 -12.40
C GLN A 154 -2.87 -8.81 -11.27
N ASP A 155 -3.06 -10.08 -11.62
CA ASP A 155 -3.19 -11.15 -10.63
C ASP A 155 -1.81 -11.45 -10.07
N ILE A 156 -1.57 -11.08 -8.81
CA ILE A 156 -0.26 -11.23 -8.15
C ILE A 156 -0.35 -11.95 -6.80
N CYS A 157 -1.49 -12.50 -6.45
CA CYS A 157 -1.69 -13.21 -5.18
C CYS A 157 -1.89 -14.71 -5.40
N ASP A 158 -1.64 -15.45 -4.31
CA ASP A 158 -1.94 -16.90 -4.27
C ASP A 158 -3.44 -17.17 -4.39
#